data_42c9c5be75004e16d18f8f1f8a6e75d6
#
_entry.id   42c9c5be75004e16d18f8f1f8a6e75d6
#
_cell.length_a   1.000
_cell.length_b   1.000
_cell.length_c   1.000
_cell.angle_alpha   90.00
_cell.angle_beta   90.00
_cell.angle_gamma   90.00
#
_symmetry.space_group_name_H-M   'P 1'
#
loop_
_entity.id
_entity.type
_entity.pdbx_description
1 polymer ?
#
loop_
_entity_poly.entity_id
_entity_poly.type
_entity_poly.pdbx_seq_one_letter_code
_entity_poly.pdbx_strand_id
1 'polypeptide(L)'
;MKRTFDLVNFPNQRFSTLSNGYSVEFALRTFRGIVYASVYIDNELVCAGRPCLPNERIFPKQVERRIGASAYFACDTDEYPFYEAFNTPGCVFTLEDL
;
A
#
# COMPACT_ATOMS: atom_id res chain seq x y z
N MET A 1 -9.04 -13.34 0.21
CA MET A 1 -9.57 -12.47 1.28
C MET A 1 -9.04 -11.06 1.08
N LYS A 2 -9.87 -10.08 1.36
CA LYS A 2 -9.51 -8.67 1.19
C LYS A 2 -9.49 -8.01 2.57
N ARG A 3 -8.41 -7.28 2.88
CA ARG A 3 -8.26 -6.55 4.14
C ARG A 3 -8.04 -5.08 3.85
N THR A 4 -8.65 -4.22 4.67
CA THR A 4 -8.43 -2.79 4.62
C THR A 4 -7.66 -2.34 5.86
N PHE A 5 -6.90 -1.26 5.74
CA PHE A 5 -6.07 -0.75 6.83
C PHE A 5 -6.49 0.66 7.19
N ASP A 6 -6.61 0.92 8.49
CA ASP A 6 -6.86 2.25 9.01
C ASP A 6 -5.52 2.97 9.12
N LEU A 7 -5.20 3.77 8.10
CA LEU A 7 -3.97 4.56 8.10
C LEU A 7 -4.16 5.81 8.97
N VAL A 8 -3.05 6.34 9.50
CA VAL A 8 -3.07 7.64 10.14
C VAL A 8 -2.98 8.74 9.07
N ASN A 9 -3.51 9.92 9.36
CA ASN A 9 -3.51 11.04 8.41
C ASN A 9 -2.22 11.86 8.50
N PHE A 10 -1.07 11.17 8.33
CA PHE A 10 0.25 11.78 8.34
C PHE A 10 0.95 11.53 7.00
N PRO A 11 1.80 12.46 6.55
CA PRO A 11 2.48 12.32 5.25
C PRO A 11 3.46 11.16 5.18
N ASN A 12 4.05 10.76 6.32
CA ASN A 12 4.99 9.65 6.38
C ASN A 12 4.55 8.69 7.48
N GLN A 13 4.47 7.41 7.15
CA GLN A 13 4.07 6.40 8.13
C GLN A 13 4.56 5.01 7.73
N ARG A 14 4.68 4.14 8.72
CA ARG A 14 5.05 2.74 8.49
C ARG A 14 4.07 1.85 9.26
N PHE A 15 3.73 0.73 8.65
CA PHE A 15 2.89 -0.28 9.29
C PHE A 15 3.20 -1.65 8.69
N SER A 16 2.87 -2.70 9.42
CA SER A 16 3.15 -4.06 9.00
C SER A 16 1.96 -4.97 9.26
N THR A 17 1.94 -6.08 8.54
CA THR A 17 0.92 -7.11 8.71
C THR A 17 1.50 -8.46 8.32
N LEU A 18 0.80 -9.54 8.67
CA LEU A 18 1.12 -10.88 8.18
C LEU A 18 0.21 -11.19 6.99
N SER A 19 0.79 -11.77 5.95
CA SER A 19 0.06 -12.20 4.77
C SER A 19 0.65 -13.52 4.28
N ASN A 20 -0.15 -14.58 4.31
CA ASN A 20 0.24 -15.91 3.83
C ASN A 20 1.56 -16.39 4.43
N GLY A 21 1.81 -16.09 5.72
CA GLY A 21 3.01 -16.50 6.43
C GLY A 21 4.19 -15.55 6.27
N TYR A 22 4.04 -14.48 5.51
CA TYR A 22 5.09 -13.46 5.33
C TYR A 22 4.80 -12.23 6.18
N SER A 23 5.86 -11.64 6.75
CA SER A 23 5.78 -10.33 7.37
C SER A 23 5.92 -9.27 6.28
N VAL A 24 4.88 -8.47 6.07
CA VAL A 24 4.87 -7.43 5.04
C VAL A 24 4.82 -6.07 5.72
N GLU A 25 5.83 -5.24 5.46
CA GLU A 25 5.89 -3.89 6.00
C GLU A 25 5.76 -2.88 4.87
N PHE A 26 4.93 -1.87 5.09
CA PHE A 26 4.75 -0.76 4.16
C PHE A 26 5.32 0.50 4.76
N ALA A 27 6.08 1.25 3.98
CA ALA A 27 6.54 2.58 4.34
C ALA A 27 5.97 3.56 3.32
N LEU A 28 5.07 4.42 3.76
CA LEU A 28 4.44 5.43 2.91
C LEU A 28 5.11 6.78 3.17
N ARG A 29 5.48 7.46 2.10
CA ARG A 29 6.09 8.78 2.14
C ARG A 29 5.40 9.69 1.14
N THR A 30 5.14 10.94 1.54
CA THR A 30 4.55 11.94 0.66
C THR A 30 5.65 12.89 0.20
N PHE A 31 5.71 13.10 -1.11
CA PHE A 31 6.65 14.04 -1.72
C PHE A 31 5.95 14.75 -2.86
N ARG A 32 5.90 16.08 -2.78
CA ARG A 32 5.25 16.94 -3.80
C ARG A 32 3.82 16.52 -4.11
N GLY A 33 3.05 16.20 -3.07
CA GLY A 33 1.64 15.83 -3.21
C GLY A 33 1.36 14.42 -3.67
N ILE A 34 2.39 13.59 -3.84
CA ILE A 34 2.24 12.20 -4.26
C ILE A 34 2.73 11.28 -3.14
N VAL A 35 1.96 10.24 -2.85
CA VAL A 35 2.32 9.21 -1.88
C VAL A 35 3.13 8.13 -2.59
N TYR A 36 4.30 7.80 -2.03
CA TYR A 36 5.16 6.74 -2.53
C TYR A 36 5.23 5.62 -1.50
N ALA A 37 5.20 4.38 -1.97
CA ALA A 37 5.25 3.21 -1.11
C ALA A 37 6.54 2.43 -1.31
N SER A 38 7.18 2.07 -0.20
CA SER A 38 8.25 1.06 -0.18
C SER A 38 7.74 -0.15 0.58
N VAL A 39 8.12 -1.35 0.15
CA VAL A 39 7.62 -2.60 0.70
C VAL A 39 8.77 -3.48 1.12
N TYR A 40 8.68 -4.01 2.35
CA TYR A 40 9.64 -4.96 2.89
C TYR A 40 8.91 -6.28 3.16
N ILE A 41 9.50 -7.39 2.74
CA ILE A 41 8.98 -8.73 3.06
C ILE A 41 10.04 -9.45 3.88
N ASP A 42 9.67 -9.89 5.09
CA ASP A 42 10.59 -10.52 6.05
C ASP A 42 11.85 -9.68 6.25
N ASN A 43 11.66 -8.36 6.38
CA ASN A 43 12.71 -7.34 6.58
C ASN A 43 13.60 -7.09 5.36
N GLU A 44 13.25 -7.63 4.20
CA GLU A 44 13.99 -7.41 2.96
C GLU A 44 13.24 -6.42 2.07
N LEU A 45 13.90 -5.35 1.63
CA LEU A 45 13.32 -4.38 0.71
C LEU A 45 13.09 -5.04 -0.65
N VAL A 46 11.82 -5.13 -1.07
CA VAL A 46 11.45 -5.76 -2.34
C VAL A 46 10.89 -4.76 -3.36
N CYS A 47 10.55 -3.57 -2.90
CA CYS A 47 9.96 -2.54 -3.76
C CYS A 47 10.24 -1.19 -3.12
N ALA A 48 10.84 -0.27 -3.85
CA ALA A 48 11.25 1.03 -3.31
C ALA A 48 10.59 2.18 -4.08
N GLY A 49 9.94 3.09 -3.31
CA GLY A 49 9.48 4.38 -3.86
C GLY A 49 8.50 4.28 -5.01
N ARG A 50 7.56 3.34 -4.98
CA ARG A 50 6.53 3.22 -6.01
C ARG A 50 5.45 4.27 -5.79
N PRO A 51 5.11 5.07 -6.80
CA PRO A 51 4.00 6.02 -6.66
C PRO A 51 2.69 5.26 -6.48
N CYS A 52 1.87 5.74 -5.53
CA CYS A 52 0.55 5.15 -5.27
C CYS A 52 -0.47 5.84 -6.17
N LEU A 53 -0.90 5.16 -7.21
CA LEU A 53 -1.91 5.64 -8.14
C LEU A 53 -3.27 5.02 -7.78
N PRO A 54 -4.39 5.69 -8.08
CA PRO A 54 -5.70 5.15 -7.71
C PRO A 54 -5.95 3.80 -8.38
N ASN A 55 -6.31 2.81 -7.57
CA ASN A 55 -6.67 1.46 -7.99
C ASN A 55 -5.57 0.69 -8.71
N GLU A 56 -4.32 1.15 -8.68
CA GLU A 56 -3.19 0.45 -9.28
C GLU A 56 -2.43 -0.36 -8.23
N ARG A 57 -2.04 -1.56 -8.61
CA ARG A 57 -1.28 -2.46 -7.75
C ARG A 57 0.11 -1.91 -7.50
N ILE A 58 0.53 -1.96 -6.24
CA ILE A 58 1.83 -1.44 -5.78
C ILE A 58 2.92 -2.48 -5.99
N PHE A 59 2.62 -3.76 -5.78
CA PHE A 59 3.63 -4.82 -5.84
C PHE A 59 4.02 -5.14 -7.28
N PRO A 60 5.32 -5.33 -7.55
CA PRO A 60 5.74 -5.99 -8.78
C PRO A 60 5.17 -7.41 -8.87
N LYS A 61 5.05 -7.95 -10.08
CA LYS A 61 4.48 -9.28 -10.27
C LYS A 61 5.24 -10.38 -9.53
N GLN A 62 6.56 -10.26 -9.42
CA GLN A 62 7.38 -11.24 -8.69
C GLN A 62 7.00 -11.28 -7.21
N VAL A 63 6.71 -10.13 -6.63
CA VAL A 63 6.29 -10.03 -5.23
C VAL A 63 4.89 -10.61 -5.06
N GLU A 64 3.98 -10.29 -5.96
CA GLU A 64 2.62 -10.85 -5.94
C GLU A 64 2.64 -12.38 -5.99
N ARG A 65 3.48 -12.95 -6.85
CA ARG A 65 3.62 -14.40 -6.96
C ARG A 65 4.22 -15.02 -5.70
N ARG A 66 5.20 -14.33 -5.09
CA ARG A 66 5.88 -14.83 -3.89
C ARG A 66 4.94 -14.92 -2.71
N ILE A 67 4.14 -13.87 -2.45
CA ILE A 67 3.29 -13.81 -1.25
C ILE A 67 1.81 -14.13 -1.52
N GLY A 68 1.42 -14.28 -2.79
CA GLY A 68 0.02 -14.60 -3.13
C GLY A 68 -0.96 -13.48 -2.83
N ALA A 69 -0.52 -12.24 -2.86
CA ALA A 69 -1.35 -11.09 -2.52
C ALA A 69 -0.88 -9.84 -3.26
N SER A 70 -1.74 -8.84 -3.34
CA SER A 70 -1.42 -7.54 -3.91
C SER A 70 -1.98 -6.43 -3.04
N ALA A 71 -1.37 -5.24 -3.12
CA ALA A 71 -1.80 -4.07 -2.36
C ALA A 71 -2.07 -2.90 -3.30
N TYR A 72 -3.06 -2.08 -2.93
CA TYR A 72 -3.43 -0.90 -3.71
C TYR A 72 -4.30 0.03 -2.87
N PHE A 73 -4.41 1.29 -3.30
CA PHE A 73 -5.41 2.20 -2.76
C PHE A 73 -6.69 2.03 -3.57
N ALA A 74 -7.75 1.59 -2.91
CA ALA A 74 -9.07 1.50 -3.53
C ALA A 74 -9.70 2.89 -3.50
N CYS A 75 -9.83 3.52 -4.66
CA CYS A 75 -10.30 4.90 -4.79
C CYS A 75 -11.56 4.97 -5.65
N ASP A 76 -12.49 5.85 -5.25
CA ASP A 76 -13.74 6.08 -5.99
C ASP A 76 -13.56 7.05 -7.15
N THR A 77 -12.46 7.78 -7.18
CA THR A 77 -12.16 8.78 -8.21
C THR A 77 -10.78 8.53 -8.79
N ASP A 78 -10.43 9.28 -9.84
CA ASP A 78 -9.09 9.22 -10.43
C ASP A 78 -8.10 10.16 -9.72
N GLU A 79 -8.49 10.75 -8.61
CA GLU A 79 -7.59 11.58 -7.82
C GLU A 79 -6.56 10.72 -7.11
N TYR A 80 -5.32 11.21 -7.05
CA TYR A 80 -4.26 10.48 -6.38
C TYR A 80 -4.53 10.40 -4.87
N PRO A 81 -4.21 9.24 -4.24
CA PRO A 81 -4.30 9.14 -2.78
C PRO A 81 -3.45 10.22 -2.12
N PHE A 82 -4.00 10.83 -1.06
CA PHE A 82 -3.29 11.84 -0.30
C PHE A 82 -3.55 11.63 1.19
N TYR A 83 -2.54 11.90 2.02
CA TYR A 83 -2.62 11.53 3.43
C TYR A 83 -3.78 12.18 4.18
N GLU A 84 -4.21 13.37 3.79
CA GLU A 84 -5.35 14.03 4.43
C GLU A 84 -6.67 13.32 4.13
N ALA A 85 -6.72 12.54 3.07
CA ALA A 85 -7.91 11.79 2.67
C ALA A 85 -7.84 10.31 3.05
N PHE A 86 -6.82 9.87 3.76
CA PHE A 86 -6.73 8.48 4.22
C PHE A 86 -7.90 8.17 5.16
N ASN A 87 -8.39 6.94 5.10
CA ASN A 87 -9.52 6.45 5.89
C ASN A 87 -10.87 7.10 5.53
N THR A 88 -10.93 7.83 4.43
CA THR A 88 -12.22 8.25 3.89
C THR A 88 -12.80 7.11 3.05
N PRO A 89 -14.13 7.04 2.87
CA PRO A 89 -14.72 5.99 2.03
C PRO A 89 -14.19 5.95 0.60
N GLY A 90 -13.67 7.06 0.10
CA GLY A 90 -13.18 7.16 -1.27
C GLY A 90 -11.70 6.83 -1.46
N CYS A 91 -10.96 6.48 -0.39
CA CYS A 91 -9.53 6.23 -0.50
C CYS A 91 -9.08 5.28 0.64
N VAL A 92 -9.05 3.98 0.36
CA VAL A 92 -8.81 2.95 1.36
C VAL A 92 -7.63 2.07 0.93
N PHE A 93 -6.63 1.94 1.80
CA PHE A 93 -5.50 1.06 1.53
C PHE A 93 -5.94 -0.40 1.71
N THR A 94 -5.71 -1.22 0.71
CA THR A 94 -6.25 -2.58 0.63
C THR A 94 -5.13 -3.59 0.33
N LEU A 95 -5.16 -4.71 1.03
CA LEU A 95 -4.35 -5.88 0.72
C LEU A 95 -5.30 -7.02 0.36
N GLU A 96 -5.13 -7.61 -0.81
CA GLU A 96 -6.04 -8.62 -1.34
C GLU A 96 -5.29 -9.87 -1.75
N ASP A 97 -5.76 -11.03 -1.30
CA ASP A 97 -5.21 -12.32 -1.73
C ASP A 97 -5.53 -12.57 -3.20
N LEU A 98 -4.58 -13.10 -3.91
CA LEU A 98 -4.73 -13.41 -5.34
C LEU A 98 -5.14 -14.85 -5.58
#